data_9a724889205f17a8718b483c14e1c92b
#
_entry.id   9a724889205f17a8718b483c14e1c92b
#
_cell.length_a   1.000
_cell.length_b   1.000
_cell.length_c   1.000
_cell.angle_alpha   90.00
_cell.angle_beta   90.00
_cell.angle_gamma   90.00
#
_symmetry.space_group_name_H-M   'P 1'
#
loop_
_entity.id
_entity.type
_entity.pdbx_description
1 polymer ?
#
loop_
_entity_poly.entity_id
_entity_poly.type
_entity_poly.pdbx_seq_one_letter_code
_entity_poly.pdbx_strand_id
1 'polypeptide(L)'
;MRYTKGRWVASYKDTWSVDYTLSPIILAVMKKFREQSHKDYFGYPCCLKEDFNLPENFDATFEIWEMIIDSIIFAFDSSNEPKMEDFNLEYTHESGEPDEKGMIPFTIKVNNEDAQQKYYSAMKEYEDKCQVGRDYFSKYYNNLWW
;
A
#
# COMPACT_ATOMS: atom_id res chain seq x y z
N MET A 1 -17.52 -3.15 8.29
CA MET A 1 -17.04 -3.95 9.45
C MET A 1 -17.40 -3.24 10.75
N ARG A 2 -17.80 -3.95 11.80
CA ARG A 2 -18.18 -3.38 13.10
C ARG A 2 -17.68 -4.24 14.26
N TYR A 3 -17.33 -3.60 15.38
CA TYR A 3 -17.00 -4.28 16.62
C TYR A 3 -18.23 -4.41 17.51
N THR A 4 -18.58 -5.62 17.94
CA THR A 4 -19.74 -5.85 18.80
C THR A 4 -19.54 -7.08 19.70
N LYS A 5 -19.96 -7.00 20.96
CA LYS A 5 -19.86 -8.10 21.93
C LYS A 5 -18.46 -8.75 21.99
N GLY A 6 -17.41 -7.94 21.98
CA GLY A 6 -16.02 -8.42 22.08
C GLY A 6 -15.43 -9.04 20.80
N ARG A 7 -16.09 -8.91 19.66
CA ARG A 7 -15.59 -9.43 18.38
C ARG A 7 -15.87 -8.51 17.20
N TRP A 8 -15.02 -8.59 16.20
CA TRP A 8 -15.26 -7.98 14.90
C TRP A 8 -16.25 -8.80 14.08
N VAL A 9 -17.18 -8.11 13.44
CA VAL A 9 -18.17 -8.72 12.54
C VAL A 9 -18.05 -8.03 11.19
N ALA A 10 -17.73 -8.80 10.17
CA ALA A 10 -17.71 -8.37 8.78
C ALA A 10 -19.11 -8.58 8.16
N SER A 11 -19.51 -7.67 7.27
CA SER A 11 -20.66 -7.83 6.39
C SER A 11 -20.21 -8.37 5.03
N TYR A 12 -21.15 -8.83 4.21
CA TYR A 12 -20.85 -9.26 2.83
C TYR A 12 -20.15 -8.16 2.01
N LYS A 13 -20.52 -6.89 2.21
CA LYS A 13 -19.88 -5.76 1.51
C LYS A 13 -18.39 -5.60 1.91
N ASP A 14 -18.02 -5.93 3.13
CA ASP A 14 -16.65 -5.83 3.61
C ASP A 14 -15.72 -6.88 2.97
N THR A 15 -16.27 -7.89 2.29
CA THR A 15 -15.51 -8.96 1.64
C THR A 15 -15.32 -8.77 0.13
N TRP A 16 -15.94 -7.74 -0.46
CA TRP A 16 -15.81 -7.46 -1.90
C TRP A 16 -14.43 -6.93 -2.27
N SER A 17 -13.86 -6.09 -1.40
CA SER A 17 -12.50 -5.55 -1.53
C SER A 17 -11.89 -5.53 -0.14
N VAL A 18 -11.30 -6.66 0.25
CA VAL A 18 -10.74 -6.86 1.59
C VAL A 18 -9.59 -5.88 1.86
N ASP A 19 -8.78 -5.61 0.86
CA ASP A 19 -7.73 -4.60 0.85
C ASP A 19 -8.25 -3.20 1.21
N TYR A 20 -9.30 -2.73 0.54
CA TYR A 20 -9.95 -1.45 0.85
C TYR A 20 -10.57 -1.41 2.26
N THR A 21 -11.01 -2.56 2.76
CA THR A 21 -11.59 -2.65 4.11
C THR A 21 -10.51 -2.65 5.19
N LEU A 22 -9.40 -3.34 4.97
CA LEU A 22 -8.36 -3.54 5.99
C LEU A 22 -7.29 -2.46 5.96
N SER A 23 -6.90 -1.95 4.79
CA SER A 23 -5.83 -0.97 4.67
C SER A 23 -5.99 0.26 5.56
N PRO A 24 -7.17 0.93 5.65
CA PRO A 24 -7.33 2.07 6.53
C PRO A 24 -7.16 1.73 8.02
N ILE A 25 -7.52 0.51 8.41
CA ILE A 25 -7.40 0.04 9.81
C ILE A 25 -5.92 -0.19 10.13
N ILE A 26 -5.21 -0.91 9.26
CA ILE A 26 -3.78 -1.17 9.41
C ILE A 26 -3.02 0.16 9.43
N LEU A 27 -3.31 1.07 8.48
CA LEU A 27 -2.70 2.38 8.38
C LEU A 27 -2.86 3.19 9.69
N ALA A 28 -4.08 3.25 10.23
CA ALA A 28 -4.35 3.99 11.47
C ALA A 28 -3.55 3.44 12.66
N VAL A 29 -3.50 2.10 12.78
CA VAL A 29 -2.74 1.42 13.84
C VAL A 29 -1.25 1.65 13.66
N MET A 30 -0.72 1.50 12.44
CA MET A 30 0.70 1.65 12.15
C MET A 30 1.20 3.09 12.34
N LYS A 31 0.41 4.09 11.93
CA LYS A 31 0.73 5.51 12.21
C LYS A 31 0.81 5.76 13.72
N LYS A 32 -0.12 5.20 14.49
CA LYS A 32 -0.08 5.36 15.96
C LYS A 32 1.09 4.60 16.59
N PHE A 33 1.39 3.41 16.13
CA PHE A 33 2.56 2.63 16.53
C PHE A 33 3.86 3.40 16.27
N ARG A 34 4.01 3.97 15.05
CA ARG A 34 5.18 4.77 14.67
C ARG A 34 5.37 6.00 15.56
N GLU A 35 4.27 6.71 15.84
CA GLU A 35 4.30 7.89 16.72
C GLU A 35 4.78 7.53 18.12
N GLN A 36 4.34 6.42 18.67
CA GLN A 36 4.70 6.00 20.02
C GLN A 36 6.15 5.46 20.06
N SER A 37 6.54 4.63 19.12
CA SER A 37 7.91 4.08 19.06
C SER A 37 8.96 5.18 18.98
N HIS A 38 8.69 6.27 18.25
CA HIS A 38 9.61 7.40 18.16
C HIS A 38 9.74 8.20 19.49
N LYS A 39 8.65 8.35 20.22
CA LYS A 39 8.64 9.15 21.48
C LYS A 39 9.37 8.48 22.62
N ASP A 40 9.24 7.17 22.74
CA ASP A 40 9.61 6.45 23.96
C ASP A 40 10.81 5.51 23.78
N TYR A 41 11.48 5.56 22.63
CA TYR A 41 12.62 4.70 22.26
C TYR A 41 12.36 3.22 22.58
N PHE A 42 11.20 2.73 22.19
CA PHE A 42 10.92 1.30 22.30
C PHE A 42 11.91 0.49 21.47
N GLY A 43 12.19 -0.71 21.91
CA GLY A 43 13.12 -1.59 21.27
C GLY A 43 12.74 -1.95 19.82
N TYR A 44 13.65 -2.60 19.18
CA TYR A 44 13.45 -3.20 17.86
C TYR A 44 13.50 -4.73 17.99
N PRO A 45 12.94 -5.48 17.01
CA PRO A 45 13.06 -6.93 16.98
C PRO A 45 14.53 -7.37 16.92
N CYS A 46 14.92 -8.29 17.79
CA CYS A 46 16.31 -8.78 17.83
C CYS A 46 16.75 -9.43 16.50
N CYS A 47 15.81 -9.99 15.73
CA CYS A 47 16.09 -10.59 14.42
C CYS A 47 16.56 -9.57 13.36
N LEU A 48 16.34 -8.27 13.55
CA LEU A 48 16.79 -7.26 12.59
C LEU A 48 18.30 -7.28 12.37
N LYS A 49 19.08 -7.54 13.42
CA LYS A 49 20.54 -7.62 13.31
C LYS A 49 20.97 -8.72 12.35
N GLU A 50 20.33 -9.87 12.42
CA GLU A 50 20.58 -11.01 11.53
C GLU A 50 20.04 -10.76 10.13
N ASP A 51 18.82 -10.26 10.04
CA ASP A 51 18.12 -10.02 8.77
C ASP A 51 18.85 -9.02 7.86
N PHE A 52 19.48 -8.00 8.45
CA PHE A 52 20.19 -6.93 7.74
C PHE A 52 21.71 -6.96 7.92
N ASN A 53 22.25 -7.99 8.61
CA ASN A 53 23.66 -8.10 8.93
C ASN A 53 24.23 -6.81 9.57
N LEU A 54 23.50 -6.29 10.56
CA LEU A 54 23.81 -5.01 11.18
C LEU A 54 24.90 -5.16 12.27
N PRO A 55 25.77 -4.15 12.44
CA PRO A 55 26.70 -4.09 13.56
C PRO A 55 25.93 -3.95 14.88
N GLU A 56 26.63 -4.20 16.01
CA GLU A 56 26.08 -3.94 17.33
C GLU A 56 26.01 -2.42 17.64
N ASN A 57 25.13 -1.76 16.94
CA ASN A 57 24.84 -0.34 17.11
C ASN A 57 23.31 -0.17 17.25
N PHE A 58 22.89 0.27 18.43
CA PHE A 58 21.46 0.43 18.73
C PHE A 58 20.80 1.44 17.81
N ASP A 59 21.41 2.62 17.63
CA ASP A 59 20.81 3.71 16.87
C ASP A 59 20.61 3.33 15.39
N ALA A 60 21.64 2.75 14.76
CA ALA A 60 21.57 2.30 13.37
C ALA A 60 20.50 1.20 13.17
N THR A 61 20.36 0.28 14.14
CA THR A 61 19.34 -0.77 14.08
C THR A 61 17.94 -0.18 14.28
N PHE A 62 17.81 0.82 15.15
CA PHE A 62 16.55 1.51 15.38
C PHE A 62 16.10 2.30 14.14
N GLU A 63 17.01 2.98 13.44
CA GLU A 63 16.73 3.66 12.16
C GLU A 63 16.21 2.68 11.10
N ILE A 64 16.77 1.48 11.00
CA ILE A 64 16.26 0.44 10.10
C ILE A 64 14.86 0.00 10.50
N TRP A 65 14.58 -0.13 11.79
CA TRP A 65 13.25 -0.43 12.28
C TRP A 65 12.23 0.65 11.93
N GLU A 66 12.59 1.92 12.10
CA GLU A 66 11.76 3.05 11.69
C GLU A 66 11.49 3.04 10.18
N MET A 67 12.50 2.79 9.35
CA MET A 67 12.35 2.66 7.89
C MET A 67 11.38 1.53 7.51
N ILE A 68 11.44 0.39 8.21
CA ILE A 68 10.51 -0.73 8.00
C ILE A 68 9.07 -0.31 8.33
N ILE A 69 8.86 0.34 9.47
CA ILE A 69 7.53 0.84 9.86
C ILE A 69 7.01 1.86 8.85
N ASP A 70 7.85 2.80 8.41
CA ASP A 70 7.49 3.81 7.42
C ASP A 70 7.15 3.16 6.04
N SER A 71 7.86 2.11 5.65
CA SER A 71 7.55 1.32 4.45
C SER A 71 6.20 0.60 4.56
N ILE A 72 5.87 0.08 5.75
CA ILE A 72 4.56 -0.52 6.02
C ILE A 72 3.47 0.55 5.91
N ILE A 73 3.66 1.71 6.54
CA ILE A 73 2.71 2.83 6.49
C ILE A 73 2.49 3.24 5.02
N PHE A 74 3.56 3.38 4.24
CA PHE A 74 3.47 3.73 2.82
C PHE A 74 2.59 2.74 2.05
N ALA A 75 2.77 1.45 2.27
CA ALA A 75 2.07 0.39 1.54
C ALA A 75 0.55 0.34 1.79
N PHE A 76 0.10 0.86 2.93
CA PHE A 76 -1.33 0.88 3.30
C PHE A 76 -1.97 2.27 3.18
N ASP A 77 -1.21 3.29 2.73
CA ASP A 77 -1.71 4.65 2.51
C ASP A 77 -2.00 4.89 1.02
N SER A 78 -3.27 4.72 0.64
CA SER A 78 -3.71 4.92 -0.74
C SER A 78 -3.53 6.35 -1.25
N SER A 79 -3.23 7.32 -0.38
CA SER A 79 -2.93 8.70 -0.81
C SER A 79 -1.60 8.81 -1.57
N ASN A 80 -0.75 7.79 -1.48
CA ASN A 80 0.52 7.70 -2.21
C ASN A 80 0.36 7.18 -3.66
N GLU A 81 -0.83 6.70 -4.02
CA GLU A 81 -1.10 6.17 -5.36
C GLU A 81 -1.03 7.29 -6.41
N PRO A 82 -0.25 7.11 -7.49
CA PRO A 82 -0.19 8.08 -8.58
C PRO A 82 -1.56 8.26 -9.23
N LYS A 83 -1.94 9.51 -9.48
CA LYS A 83 -3.22 9.82 -10.13
C LYS A 83 -3.01 10.21 -11.59
N MET A 84 -3.92 9.82 -12.44
CA MET A 84 -3.86 10.15 -13.87
C MET A 84 -3.81 11.65 -14.12
N GLU A 85 -4.49 12.44 -13.28
CA GLU A 85 -4.52 13.90 -13.35
C GLU A 85 -3.12 14.53 -13.21
N ASP A 86 -2.24 13.95 -12.38
CA ASP A 86 -0.87 14.43 -12.16
C ASP A 86 0.00 14.33 -13.42
N PHE A 87 -0.43 13.50 -14.38
CA PHE A 87 0.24 13.27 -15.67
C PHE A 87 -0.50 13.93 -16.83
N ASN A 88 -1.61 14.62 -16.59
CA ASN A 88 -2.53 15.13 -17.63
C ASN A 88 -2.98 14.01 -18.59
N LEU A 89 -3.24 12.83 -18.04
CA LEU A 89 -3.63 11.64 -18.78
C LEU A 89 -5.14 11.52 -18.80
N GLU A 90 -5.71 11.46 -20.01
CA GLU A 90 -7.13 11.29 -20.22
C GLU A 90 -7.39 10.13 -21.19
N TYR A 91 -8.42 9.36 -20.91
CA TYR A 91 -8.91 8.30 -21.79
C TYR A 91 -10.23 8.70 -22.40
N THR A 92 -10.32 8.54 -23.71
CA THR A 92 -11.56 8.70 -24.46
C THR A 92 -12.06 7.35 -24.96
N HIS A 93 -13.37 7.19 -25.02
CA HIS A 93 -14.03 5.98 -25.45
C HIS A 93 -14.74 6.21 -26.77
N GLU A 94 -14.44 5.39 -27.77
CA GLU A 94 -15.15 5.38 -29.05
C GLU A 94 -15.87 4.04 -29.20
N SER A 95 -17.19 4.11 -29.44
CA SER A 95 -18.00 2.94 -29.79
C SER A 95 -18.15 2.87 -31.30
N GLY A 96 -17.88 1.71 -31.88
CA GLY A 96 -18.10 1.46 -33.29
C GLY A 96 -19.53 1.02 -33.59
N GLU A 97 -19.81 0.67 -34.85
CA GLU A 97 -21.08 0.06 -35.26
C GLU A 97 -21.16 -1.39 -34.76
N PRO A 98 -22.34 -1.90 -34.41
CA PRO A 98 -22.53 -3.31 -34.02
C PRO A 98 -22.06 -4.25 -35.13
N ASP A 99 -21.36 -5.32 -34.76
CA ASP A 99 -21.01 -6.39 -35.70
C ASP A 99 -22.24 -7.28 -36.05
N GLU A 100 -22.00 -8.28 -36.91
CA GLU A 100 -23.04 -9.23 -37.34
C GLU A 100 -23.67 -10.01 -36.16
N LYS A 101 -23.05 -10.03 -35.00
CA LYS A 101 -23.55 -10.67 -33.77
C LYS A 101 -24.16 -9.67 -32.79
N GLY A 102 -24.27 -8.38 -33.18
CA GLY A 102 -24.78 -7.32 -32.36
C GLY A 102 -23.78 -6.84 -31.27
N MET A 103 -22.52 -7.22 -31.35
CA MET A 103 -21.49 -6.74 -30.44
C MET A 103 -20.94 -5.39 -30.93
N ILE A 104 -20.91 -4.41 -30.03
CA ILE A 104 -20.40 -3.08 -30.31
C ILE A 104 -18.90 -3.08 -29.98
N PRO A 105 -18.02 -2.91 -30.98
CA PRO A 105 -16.59 -2.77 -30.72
C PRO A 105 -16.34 -1.51 -29.92
N PHE A 106 -15.44 -1.61 -28.95
CA PHE A 106 -15.12 -0.55 -28.01
C PHE A 106 -13.62 -0.26 -28.10
N THR A 107 -13.26 0.97 -28.42
CA THR A 107 -11.86 1.40 -28.52
C THR A 107 -11.58 2.44 -27.45
N ILE A 108 -10.52 2.24 -26.70
CA ILE A 108 -9.98 3.20 -25.75
C ILE A 108 -8.81 3.92 -26.41
N LYS A 109 -8.87 5.25 -26.46
CA LYS A 109 -7.78 6.10 -26.93
C LYS A 109 -7.24 6.92 -25.77
N VAL A 110 -5.96 7.15 -25.78
CA VAL A 110 -5.28 8.01 -24.83
C VAL A 110 -4.90 9.32 -25.52
N ASN A 111 -5.01 10.42 -24.78
CA ASN A 111 -4.67 11.75 -25.29
C ASN A 111 -3.17 11.95 -25.54
N ASN A 112 -2.30 11.25 -24.78
CA ASN A 112 -0.86 11.37 -24.83
C ASN A 112 -0.16 10.08 -24.40
N GLU A 113 0.51 9.40 -25.34
CA GLU A 113 1.21 8.12 -25.10
C GLU A 113 2.42 8.28 -24.17
N ASP A 114 3.15 9.40 -24.24
CA ASP A 114 4.28 9.67 -23.35
C ASP A 114 3.80 9.86 -21.89
N ALA A 115 2.68 10.54 -21.70
CA ALA A 115 2.04 10.70 -20.39
C ALA A 115 1.58 9.35 -19.83
N GLN A 116 0.99 8.50 -20.68
CA GLN A 116 0.60 7.15 -20.32
C GLN A 116 1.77 6.31 -19.85
N GLN A 117 2.90 6.37 -20.57
CA GLN A 117 4.09 5.60 -20.21
C GLN A 117 4.70 6.08 -18.90
N LYS A 118 4.72 7.39 -18.65
CA LYS A 118 5.17 7.98 -17.38
C LYS A 118 4.26 7.54 -16.21
N TYR A 119 2.95 7.57 -16.42
CA TYR A 119 1.98 7.11 -15.43
C TYR A 119 2.17 5.64 -15.09
N TYR A 120 2.32 4.76 -16.09
CA TYR A 120 2.56 3.33 -15.84
C TYR A 120 3.89 3.06 -15.15
N SER A 121 4.92 3.84 -15.47
CA SER A 121 6.21 3.73 -14.75
C SER A 121 6.08 4.15 -13.29
N ALA A 122 5.35 5.22 -13.02
CA ALA A 122 5.08 5.68 -11.65
C ALA A 122 4.21 4.67 -10.86
N MET A 123 3.19 4.10 -11.51
CA MET A 123 2.36 3.05 -10.93
C MET A 123 3.17 1.81 -10.58
N LYS A 124 4.06 1.39 -11.47
CA LYS A 124 4.94 0.25 -11.20
C LYS A 124 5.87 0.52 -10.01
N GLU A 125 6.48 1.69 -9.96
CA GLU A 125 7.34 2.07 -8.81
C GLU A 125 6.55 2.11 -7.50
N TYR A 126 5.32 2.62 -7.54
CA TYR A 126 4.42 2.62 -6.39
C TYR A 126 4.07 1.20 -5.95
N GLU A 127 3.70 0.32 -6.88
CA GLU A 127 3.38 -1.08 -6.60
C GLU A 127 4.57 -1.84 -6.00
N ASP A 128 5.78 -1.63 -6.54
CA ASP A 128 7.01 -2.24 -6.03
C ASP A 128 7.28 -1.78 -4.58
N LYS A 129 7.12 -0.49 -4.28
CA LYS A 129 7.25 0.04 -2.91
C LYS A 129 6.17 -0.51 -1.97
N CYS A 130 4.93 -0.61 -2.44
CA CYS A 130 3.85 -1.21 -1.67
C CYS A 130 4.11 -2.68 -1.38
N GLN A 131 4.69 -3.42 -2.34
CA GLN A 131 5.03 -4.83 -2.12
C GLN A 131 6.08 -4.98 -1.03
N VAL A 132 7.14 -4.16 -1.04
CA VAL A 132 8.15 -4.15 0.03
C VAL A 132 7.52 -3.91 1.41
N GLY A 133 6.62 -2.94 1.51
CA GLY A 133 5.94 -2.64 2.78
C GLY A 133 5.02 -3.78 3.26
N ARG A 134 4.31 -4.45 2.34
CA ARG A 134 3.49 -5.64 2.66
C ARG A 134 4.35 -6.83 3.10
N ASP A 135 5.51 -7.03 2.47
CA ASP A 135 6.45 -8.08 2.85
C ASP A 135 7.02 -7.83 4.25
N TYR A 136 7.37 -6.59 4.57
CA TYR A 136 7.77 -6.21 5.92
C TYR A 136 6.64 -6.39 6.94
N PHE A 137 5.42 -5.99 6.60
CA PHE A 137 4.27 -6.21 7.48
C PHE A 137 4.07 -7.69 7.79
N SER A 138 4.12 -8.55 6.77
CA SER A 138 4.01 -10.00 6.94
C SER A 138 5.15 -10.57 7.78
N LYS A 139 6.39 -10.18 7.48
CA LYS A 139 7.59 -10.69 8.16
C LYS A 139 7.63 -10.32 9.63
N TYR A 140 7.32 -9.06 9.95
CA TYR A 140 7.44 -8.52 11.30
C TYR A 140 6.12 -8.42 12.06
N TYR A 141 5.04 -8.99 11.56
CA TYR A 141 3.71 -8.91 12.17
C TYR A 141 3.72 -9.24 13.67
N ASN A 142 4.41 -10.31 14.06
CA ASN A 142 4.51 -10.74 15.44
C ASN A 142 5.47 -9.89 16.30
N ASN A 143 6.15 -8.93 15.71
CA ASN A 143 7.08 -8.01 16.37
C ASN A 143 6.51 -6.59 16.52
N LEU A 144 5.30 -6.34 16.02
CA LEU A 144 4.59 -5.06 16.13
C LEU A 144 3.92 -4.94 17.50
N TRP A 145 4.75 -4.92 18.55
CA TRP A 145 4.32 -4.75 19.94
C TRP A 145 5.36 -3.92 20.70
N TRP A 146 5.00 -3.40 21.84
CA TRP A 146 5.87 -2.73 22.81
C TRP A 146 5.88 -3.44 24.15
#